data_13a2b14607f408be275c58ba060fee1d
#
_entry.id   13a2b14607f408be275c58ba060fee1d
#
_cell.length_a   1.000
_cell.length_b   1.000
_cell.length_c   1.000
_cell.angle_alpha   90.00
_cell.angle_beta   90.00
_cell.angle_gamma   90.00
#
_symmetry.space_group_name_H-M   'P 1'
#
loop_
_entity.id
_entity.type
_entity.pdbx_description
1 polymer ?
#
loop_
_entity_poly.entity_id
_entity_poly.type
_entity_poly.pdbx_seq_one_letter_code
_entity_poly.pdbx_strand_id
1 'polypeptide(L)' 'MTNIEKLNSIFCEVFSVDASALDDTFDNCHIEGWDSVRQLGLTTAVEDEFDIMLDAEDILEFTSYNNAKAILAKYDIAL' A
#
# COMPACT_ATOMS: atom_id res chain seq x y z
N MET A 1 3.17 -16.35 5.50
CA MET A 1 2.89 -15.33 4.49
C MET A 1 4.16 -14.67 4.01
N THR A 2 4.27 -14.48 2.71
CA THR A 2 5.36 -13.69 2.15
C THR A 2 5.06 -12.20 2.33
N ASN A 3 6.06 -11.34 2.16
CA ASN A 3 5.86 -9.90 2.29
C ASN A 3 4.89 -9.35 1.24
N ILE A 4 4.93 -9.87 0.01
CA ILE A 4 3.98 -9.44 -1.02
C ILE A 4 2.55 -9.85 -0.67
N GLU A 5 2.37 -11.02 -0.08
CA GLU A 5 1.05 -11.46 0.37
C GLU A 5 0.53 -10.57 1.50
N LYS A 6 1.40 -10.16 2.43
CA LYS A 6 1.03 -9.23 3.50
C LYS A 6 0.58 -7.89 2.93
N LEU A 7 1.33 -7.35 1.98
CA LEU A 7 0.98 -6.09 1.33
C LEU A 7 -0.36 -6.21 0.60
N ASN A 8 -0.55 -7.29 -0.15
CA ASN A 8 -1.79 -7.53 -0.88
C ASN A 8 -2.99 -7.61 0.07
N SER A 9 -2.83 -8.28 1.22
CA SER A 9 -3.88 -8.37 2.24
C SER A 9 -4.28 -7.00 2.77
N ILE A 10 -3.30 -6.12 2.98
CA ILE A 10 -3.55 -4.77 3.45
C ILE A 10 -4.39 -3.99 2.43
N PHE A 11 -4.01 -4.03 1.15
CA PHE A 11 -4.77 -3.37 0.09
C PHE A 11 -6.19 -3.92 -0.01
N CYS A 12 -6.33 -5.24 0.06
CA CYS A 12 -7.65 -5.89 -0.03
C CYS A 12 -8.57 -5.46 1.12
N GLU A 13 -8.04 -5.35 2.32
CA GLU A 13 -8.81 -4.91 3.48
C GLU A 13 -9.21 -3.45 3.39
N VAL A 14 -8.26 -2.59 3.06
CA VAL A 14 -8.49 -1.14 3.03
C VAL A 14 -9.49 -0.75 1.95
N PHE A 15 -9.38 -1.37 0.78
CA PHE A 15 -10.21 -1.02 -0.38
C PHE A 15 -11.35 -2.01 -0.66
N SER A 16 -11.46 -3.08 0.12
CA SER A 16 -12.49 -4.12 -0.05
C SER A 16 -12.47 -4.72 -1.46
N VAL A 17 -11.29 -5.10 -1.93
CA VAL A 17 -11.09 -5.69 -3.27
C VAL A 17 -10.37 -7.03 -3.15
N ASP A 18 -10.42 -7.81 -4.24
CA ASP A 18 -9.64 -9.04 -4.37
C ASP A 18 -8.21 -8.74 -4.79
N ALA A 19 -7.29 -9.64 -4.47
CA ALA A 19 -5.89 -9.50 -4.87
C ALA A 19 -5.73 -9.41 -6.39
N SER A 20 -6.65 -9.99 -7.15
CA SER A 20 -6.63 -9.92 -8.62
C SER A 20 -6.81 -8.51 -9.16
N ALA A 21 -7.29 -7.57 -8.34
CA ALA A 21 -7.42 -6.17 -8.73
C ALA A 21 -6.11 -5.39 -8.61
N LEU A 22 -5.12 -5.96 -7.94
CA LEU A 22 -3.86 -5.27 -7.65
C LEU A 22 -2.90 -5.42 -8.84
N ASP A 23 -2.85 -4.40 -9.68
CA ASP A 23 -2.01 -4.35 -10.87
C ASP A 23 -1.50 -2.93 -11.10
N ASP A 24 -0.91 -2.69 -12.26
CA ASP A 24 -0.31 -1.39 -12.63
C ASP A 24 -1.33 -0.25 -12.68
N THR A 25 -2.62 -0.56 -12.74
CA THR A 25 -3.69 0.45 -12.80
C THR A 25 -4.31 0.73 -11.43
N PHE A 26 -3.87 0.03 -10.38
CA PHE A 26 -4.42 0.23 -9.04
C PHE A 26 -3.74 1.45 -8.39
N ASP A 27 -4.33 2.63 -8.58
CA ASP A 27 -3.80 3.90 -8.10
C ASP A 27 -4.93 4.87 -7.76
N ASN A 28 -4.56 6.02 -7.22
CA ASN A 28 -5.52 7.02 -6.77
C ASN A 28 -6.28 7.71 -7.91
N CYS A 29 -5.84 7.54 -9.15
CA CYS A 29 -6.55 8.08 -10.32
C CYS A 29 -7.61 7.13 -10.86
N HIS A 30 -7.40 5.83 -10.68
CA HIS A 30 -8.30 4.79 -11.22
C HIS A 30 -9.23 4.20 -10.17
N ILE A 31 -8.86 4.26 -8.89
CA ILE A 31 -9.66 3.65 -7.82
C ILE A 31 -10.56 4.69 -7.18
N GLU A 32 -11.84 4.57 -7.43
CA GLU A 32 -12.86 5.37 -6.78
C GLU A 32 -12.84 5.07 -5.27
N GLY A 33 -12.93 6.08 -4.46
CA GLY A 33 -12.87 5.90 -3.01
C GLY A 33 -11.48 5.96 -2.42
N TRP A 34 -10.45 6.16 -3.23
CA TRP A 34 -9.11 6.40 -2.72
C TRP A 34 -9.03 7.86 -2.28
N ASP A 35 -9.22 8.08 -1.00
CA ASP A 35 -9.17 9.40 -0.39
C ASP A 35 -8.04 9.45 0.66
N SER A 36 -7.85 10.60 1.29
CA SER A 36 -6.78 10.77 2.28
C SER A 36 -7.00 9.91 3.52
N VAL A 37 -8.25 9.62 3.88
CA VAL A 37 -8.55 8.76 5.02
C VAL A 37 -8.12 7.32 4.74
N ARG A 38 -8.44 6.81 3.55
CA ARG A 38 -8.02 5.46 3.16
C ARG A 38 -6.52 5.36 2.99
N GLN A 39 -5.90 6.40 2.43
CA GLN A 39 -4.45 6.44 2.27
C GLN A 39 -3.75 6.42 3.63
N LEU A 40 -4.25 7.17 4.60
CA LEU A 40 -3.70 7.15 5.95
C LEU A 40 -3.88 5.77 6.59
N GLY A 41 -5.05 5.16 6.44
CA GLY A 41 -5.30 3.81 6.93
C GLY A 41 -4.36 2.78 6.30
N LEU A 42 -4.13 2.91 5.00
CA LEU A 42 -3.23 2.04 4.25
C LEU A 42 -1.79 2.14 4.76
N THR A 43 -1.27 3.37 4.89
CA THR A 43 0.11 3.58 5.36
C THR A 43 0.27 3.14 6.82
N THR A 44 -0.72 3.39 7.67
CA THR A 44 -0.69 2.95 9.06
C THR A 44 -0.65 1.43 9.16
N ALA A 45 -1.46 0.74 8.36
CA ALA A 45 -1.47 -0.72 8.34
C ALA A 45 -0.13 -1.29 7.86
N VAL A 46 0.48 -0.64 6.87
CA VAL A 46 1.81 -1.04 6.37
C VAL A 46 2.87 -0.86 7.46
N GLU A 47 2.86 0.26 8.15
CA GLU A 47 3.80 0.51 9.24
C GLU A 47 3.68 -0.54 10.34
N ASP A 48 2.45 -0.91 10.71
CA ASP A 48 2.20 -1.92 11.73
C ASP A 48 2.64 -3.31 11.27
N GLU A 49 2.29 -3.68 10.05
CA GLU A 49 2.54 -5.04 9.56
C GLU A 49 4.03 -5.30 9.34
N PHE A 50 4.76 -4.32 8.85
CA PHE A 50 6.18 -4.47 8.54
C PHE A 50 7.10 -3.90 9.62
N ASP A 51 6.53 -3.35 10.68
CA ASP A 51 7.27 -2.76 11.80
C ASP A 51 8.27 -1.70 11.33
N ILE A 52 7.79 -0.78 10.51
CA ILE A 52 8.57 0.32 9.94
C ILE A 52 7.86 1.65 10.19
N MET A 53 8.59 2.73 10.02
CA MET A 53 8.05 4.08 10.11
C MET A 53 8.31 4.81 8.80
N LEU A 54 7.24 5.14 8.08
CA LEU A 54 7.34 5.82 6.79
C LEU A 54 7.59 7.31 6.98
N ASP A 55 8.46 7.87 6.13
CA ASP A 55 8.67 9.32 6.08
C ASP A 55 7.43 10.01 5.51
N ALA A 56 7.27 11.30 5.83
CA ALA A 56 6.12 12.06 5.34
C ALA A 56 6.04 12.08 3.81
N GLU A 57 7.19 12.17 3.13
CA GLU A 57 7.25 12.10 1.67
C GLU A 57 6.72 10.78 1.13
N ASP A 58 7.09 9.68 1.77
CA ASP A 58 6.66 8.35 1.36
C ASP A 58 5.16 8.16 1.58
N ILE A 59 4.64 8.72 2.66
CA ILE A 59 3.19 8.69 2.93
C ILE A 59 2.43 9.42 1.83
N LEU A 60 2.93 10.59 1.40
CA LEU A 60 2.31 11.36 0.34
C LEU A 60 2.39 10.66 -1.03
N GLU A 61 3.45 9.91 -1.27
CA GLU A 61 3.65 9.18 -2.52
C GLU A 61 3.03 7.79 -2.52
N PHE A 62 2.41 7.37 -1.44
CA PHE A 62 1.77 6.07 -1.31
C PHE A 62 0.42 6.07 -2.00
N THR A 63 0.45 6.27 -3.32
CA THR A 63 -0.74 6.57 -4.15
C THR A 63 -1.03 5.51 -5.20
N SER A 64 -0.30 4.40 -5.19
CA SER A 64 -0.57 3.28 -6.09
C SER A 64 0.02 2.00 -5.52
N TYR A 65 -0.43 0.87 -6.06
CA TYR A 65 0.13 -0.43 -5.71
C TYR A 65 1.62 -0.50 -6.11
N ASN A 66 1.97 0.01 -7.29
CA ASN A 66 3.36 0.04 -7.75
C ASN A 66 4.23 0.94 -6.88
N ASN A 67 3.73 2.12 -6.51
CA ASN A 67 4.47 3.01 -5.60
C ASN A 67 4.68 2.35 -4.24
N ALA A 68 3.68 1.65 -3.73
CA ALA A 68 3.79 0.93 -2.46
C ALA A 68 4.94 -0.07 -2.49
N LYS A 69 5.05 -0.83 -3.56
CA LYS A 69 6.14 -1.80 -3.72
C LYS A 69 7.51 -1.11 -3.77
N ALA A 70 7.60 -0.02 -4.50
CA ALA A 70 8.86 0.74 -4.61
C ALA A 70 9.26 1.36 -3.27
N ILE A 71 8.29 1.90 -2.54
CA ILE A 71 8.54 2.51 -1.23
C ILE A 71 9.01 1.45 -0.23
N LEU A 72 8.37 0.29 -0.19
CA LEU A 72 8.79 -0.78 0.72
C LEU A 72 10.20 -1.28 0.40
N ALA A 73 10.58 -1.29 -0.87
CA ALA A 73 11.95 -1.66 -1.25
C ALA A 73 12.99 -0.70 -0.66
N LYS A 74 12.65 0.57 -0.50
CA LYS A 74 13.54 1.57 0.14
C LYS A 74 13.80 1.24 1.61
N TYR A 75 12.89 0.53 2.25
CA TYR A 75 13.00 0.15 3.66
C TYR A 75 13.51 -1.29 3.83
N ASP A 76 14.16 -1.83 2.80
CA ASP A 76 14.75 -3.18 2.79
C ASP A 76 13.71 -4.31 2.97
N ILE A 77 12.48 -4.07 2.57
CA ILE A 77 11.45 -5.09 2.59
C ILE A 77 11.42 -5.80 1.24
N ALA A 78 11.83 -7.03 1.24
CA ALA A 78 11.86 -7.86 0.02
C ALA A 78 10.44 -8.32 -0.33
N LEU A 79 9.97 -7.97 -1.49
CA LEU A 79 8.68 -8.43 -2.03
C LEU A 79 8.91 -9.49 -3.16
#